data_bfbefb73860a8ba83f6705423ca024c7
#
_entry.id   bfbefb73860a8ba83f6705423ca024c7
#
_cell.length_a   1.000
_cell.length_b   1.000
_cell.length_c   1.000
_cell.angle_alpha   90.00
_cell.angle_beta   90.00
_cell.angle_gamma   90.00
#
_symmetry.space_group_name_H-M   'P 1'
#
loop_
_entity.id
_entity.type
_entity.pdbx_description
1 polymer ?
#
loop_
_entity_poly.entity_id
_entity_poly.type
_entity_poly.pdbx_seq_one_letter_code
_entity_poly.pdbx_strand_id
1 'polypeptide(L)'
;GIVGHVKGSSTAVGREAGFRAGLGEAGTQAAEIVFCDSDSDKAYEQTKDLLKKYPSMDLIVGLNEYSAVGAARAVKALGKTDQIRMGSIDSSMEQIQYLEAGIYEALVVQKPFNMGYLSVETAVDVTRGRKTETSIDSGSELITKENMYTQENQKLLFPVTK
;
A
#
# COMPACT_ATOMS: atom_id res chain seq x y z
N GLY A 1 -4.17 -10.46 -8.05
CA GLY A 1 -3.86 -11.02 -6.72
C GLY A 1 -3.74 -9.93 -5.67
N ILE A 2 -4.12 -10.24 -4.44
CA ILE A 2 -4.03 -9.32 -3.31
C ILE A 2 -3.14 -9.95 -2.24
N VAL A 3 -2.11 -9.24 -1.80
CA VAL A 3 -1.27 -9.63 -0.66
C VAL A 3 -1.58 -8.70 0.51
N GLY A 4 -2.38 -9.20 1.45
CA GLY A 4 -2.77 -8.49 2.66
C GLY A 4 -1.76 -8.69 3.80
N HIS A 5 -1.80 -7.79 4.79
CA HIS A 5 -0.91 -7.89 5.95
C HIS A 5 -1.49 -8.77 7.05
N VAL A 6 -2.39 -8.30 7.89
CA VAL A 6 -2.96 -9.07 9.00
C VAL A 6 -4.45 -9.30 8.77
N LYS A 7 -4.86 -10.56 8.64
CA LYS A 7 -6.24 -10.93 8.38
C LYS A 7 -7.18 -10.37 9.46
N GLY A 8 -8.25 -9.69 9.01
CA GLY A 8 -9.28 -9.14 9.91
C GLY A 8 -8.90 -7.84 10.61
N SER A 9 -7.69 -7.30 10.44
CA SER A 9 -7.39 -5.94 10.91
C SER A 9 -8.22 -4.90 10.15
N SER A 10 -8.62 -3.82 10.82
CA SER A 10 -9.44 -2.77 10.21
C SER A 10 -8.80 -2.18 8.96
N THR A 11 -7.49 -1.99 8.99
CA THR A 11 -6.72 -1.47 7.84
C THR A 11 -6.67 -2.47 6.69
N ALA A 12 -6.51 -3.78 6.94
CA ALA A 12 -6.54 -4.79 5.89
C ALA A 12 -7.91 -4.86 5.21
N VAL A 13 -8.99 -4.88 6.01
CA VAL A 13 -10.37 -4.92 5.52
C VAL A 13 -10.70 -3.68 4.69
N GLY A 14 -10.38 -2.49 5.21
CA GLY A 14 -10.67 -1.23 4.51
C GLY A 14 -9.88 -1.08 3.21
N ARG A 15 -8.58 -1.43 3.22
CA ARG A 15 -7.72 -1.36 2.03
C ARG A 15 -8.13 -2.36 0.95
N GLU A 16 -8.48 -3.59 1.33
CA GLU A 16 -9.02 -4.60 0.40
C GLU A 16 -10.35 -4.12 -0.21
N ALA A 17 -11.28 -3.62 0.60
CA ALA A 17 -12.56 -3.13 0.14
C ALA A 17 -12.39 -1.96 -0.85
N GLY A 18 -11.52 -0.98 -0.53
CA GLY A 18 -11.20 0.14 -1.41
C GLY A 18 -10.59 -0.30 -2.73
N PHE A 19 -9.64 -1.24 -2.71
CA PHE A 19 -9.04 -1.79 -3.92
C PHE A 19 -10.09 -2.49 -4.81
N ARG A 20 -10.93 -3.34 -4.23
CA ARG A 20 -12.00 -4.03 -4.98
C ARG A 20 -13.02 -3.05 -5.56
N ALA A 21 -13.39 -2.01 -4.80
CA ALA A 21 -14.29 -0.98 -5.29
C ALA A 21 -13.68 -0.19 -6.46
N GLY A 22 -12.39 0.14 -6.39
CA GLY A 22 -11.66 0.81 -7.48
C GLY A 22 -11.55 -0.01 -8.77
N LEU A 23 -11.51 -1.33 -8.67
CA LEU A 23 -11.54 -2.22 -9.82
C LEU A 23 -12.94 -2.36 -10.45
N GLY A 24 -14.02 -1.95 -9.75
CA GLY A 24 -15.37 -2.11 -10.22
C GLY A 24 -15.73 -3.59 -10.47
N GLU A 25 -16.31 -3.90 -11.62
CA GLU A 25 -16.68 -5.28 -11.96
C GLU A 25 -15.47 -6.23 -12.00
N ALA A 26 -14.29 -5.75 -12.42
CA ALA A 26 -13.05 -6.54 -12.39
C ALA A 26 -12.64 -6.93 -10.97
N GLY A 27 -13.01 -6.15 -9.95
CA GLY A 27 -12.73 -6.47 -8.54
C GLY A 27 -13.41 -7.73 -8.03
N THR A 28 -14.51 -8.14 -8.65
CA THR A 28 -15.20 -9.40 -8.33
C THR A 28 -14.44 -10.62 -8.83
N GLN A 29 -13.56 -10.43 -9.81
CA GLN A 29 -12.75 -11.48 -10.44
C GLN A 29 -11.34 -11.55 -9.84
N ALA A 30 -11.03 -10.78 -8.79
CA ALA A 30 -9.75 -10.89 -8.10
C ALA A 30 -9.51 -12.36 -7.69
N ALA A 31 -8.41 -12.93 -8.17
CA ALA A 31 -8.18 -14.37 -8.09
C ALA A 31 -8.15 -14.87 -6.65
N GLU A 32 -7.40 -14.21 -5.78
CA GLU A 32 -7.24 -14.62 -4.39
C GLU A 32 -6.63 -13.50 -3.55
N ILE A 33 -6.95 -13.50 -2.26
CA ILE A 33 -6.21 -12.73 -1.26
C ILE A 33 -5.44 -13.69 -0.34
N VAL A 34 -4.17 -13.41 -0.10
CA VAL A 34 -3.33 -14.07 0.91
C VAL A 34 -2.91 -13.08 1.98
N PHE A 35 -2.58 -13.56 3.18
CA PHE A 35 -2.19 -12.72 4.31
C PHE A 35 -0.81 -13.12 4.84
N CYS A 36 0.12 -12.18 4.82
CA CYS A 36 1.52 -12.42 5.18
C CYS A 36 1.87 -12.08 6.63
N ASP A 37 0.91 -11.59 7.44
CA ASP A 37 1.13 -11.17 8.84
C ASP A 37 2.23 -10.10 9.00
N SER A 38 2.35 -9.20 8.01
CA SER A 38 3.41 -8.18 7.92
C SER A 38 4.83 -8.75 7.87
N ASP A 39 4.98 -9.92 7.26
CA ASP A 39 6.25 -10.60 7.01
C ASP A 39 6.54 -10.61 5.50
N SER A 40 7.63 -9.95 5.09
CA SER A 40 7.98 -9.83 3.67
C SER A 40 8.46 -11.14 3.05
N ASP A 41 9.08 -12.04 3.82
CA ASP A 41 9.53 -13.34 3.33
C ASP A 41 8.32 -14.26 3.11
N LYS A 42 7.35 -14.20 4.03
CA LYS A 42 6.07 -14.90 3.86
C LYS A 42 5.29 -14.35 2.65
N ALA A 43 5.27 -13.02 2.46
CA ALA A 43 4.66 -12.40 1.28
C ALA A 43 5.33 -12.85 -0.02
N TYR A 44 6.66 -12.97 -0.01
CA TYR A 44 7.43 -13.46 -1.14
C TYR A 44 7.02 -14.89 -1.54
N GLU A 45 7.01 -15.83 -0.59
CA GLU A 45 6.62 -17.21 -0.88
C GLU A 45 5.15 -17.32 -1.31
N GLN A 46 4.24 -16.66 -0.62
CA GLN A 46 2.82 -16.65 -0.99
C GLN A 46 2.58 -16.07 -2.39
N THR A 47 3.33 -15.05 -2.79
CA THR A 47 3.24 -14.48 -4.14
C THR A 47 3.72 -15.45 -5.20
N LYS A 48 4.78 -16.20 -4.94
CA LYS A 48 5.23 -17.26 -5.85
C LYS A 48 4.15 -18.34 -6.04
N ASP A 49 3.50 -18.74 -4.94
CA ASP A 49 2.43 -19.73 -4.99
C ASP A 49 1.19 -19.19 -5.74
N LEU A 50 0.82 -17.92 -5.53
CA LEU A 50 -0.24 -17.26 -6.30
C LEU A 50 0.06 -17.27 -7.80
N LEU A 51 1.28 -16.89 -8.20
CA LEU A 51 1.67 -16.83 -9.61
C LEU A 51 1.79 -18.22 -10.26
N LYS A 52 2.08 -19.25 -9.46
CA LYS A 52 2.06 -20.65 -9.91
C LYS A 52 0.62 -21.14 -10.09
N LYS A 53 -0.26 -20.79 -9.18
CA LYS A 53 -1.69 -21.17 -9.20
C LYS A 53 -2.47 -20.44 -10.29
N TYR A 54 -2.12 -19.18 -10.55
CA TYR A 54 -2.77 -18.30 -11.52
C TYR A 54 -1.75 -17.73 -12.51
N PRO A 55 -1.30 -18.52 -13.50
CA PRO A 55 -0.22 -18.11 -14.42
C PRO A 55 -0.61 -16.96 -15.35
N SER A 56 -1.91 -16.68 -15.53
CA SER A 56 -2.43 -15.54 -16.29
C SER A 56 -2.70 -14.29 -15.44
N MET A 57 -2.27 -14.28 -14.18
CA MET A 57 -2.37 -13.09 -13.33
C MET A 57 -1.54 -11.94 -13.92
N ASP A 58 -2.12 -10.76 -13.99
CA ASP A 58 -1.53 -9.58 -14.60
C ASP A 58 -1.44 -8.38 -13.64
N LEU A 59 -2.08 -8.47 -12.46
CA LEU A 59 -2.06 -7.43 -11.43
C LEU A 59 -1.88 -8.03 -10.04
N ILE A 60 -0.94 -7.47 -9.27
CA ILE A 60 -0.76 -7.76 -7.85
C ILE A 60 -0.73 -6.45 -7.07
N VAL A 61 -1.46 -6.40 -5.95
CA VAL A 61 -1.39 -5.29 -5.01
C VAL A 61 -0.97 -5.77 -3.62
N GLY A 62 -0.01 -5.08 -3.02
CA GLY A 62 0.37 -5.23 -1.62
C GLY A 62 -0.33 -4.19 -0.76
N LEU A 63 -1.06 -4.63 0.28
CA LEU A 63 -1.88 -3.75 1.09
C LEU A 63 -1.13 -3.04 2.23
N ASN A 64 0.19 -3.27 2.38
CA ASN A 64 1.12 -2.50 3.20
C ASN A 64 2.55 -2.70 2.69
N GLU A 65 3.52 -2.01 3.31
CA GLU A 65 4.94 -2.12 2.95
C GLU A 65 5.42 -3.58 2.83
N TYR A 66 5.27 -4.37 3.90
CA TYR A 66 5.82 -5.74 3.95
C TYR A 66 5.20 -6.66 2.90
N SER A 67 3.88 -6.59 2.73
CA SER A 67 3.18 -7.39 1.72
C SER A 67 3.59 -6.98 0.31
N ALA A 68 3.74 -5.68 0.05
CA ALA A 68 4.12 -5.17 -1.26
C ALA A 68 5.58 -5.49 -1.60
N VAL A 69 6.50 -5.25 -0.67
CA VAL A 69 7.94 -5.52 -0.86
C VAL A 69 8.19 -7.00 -1.13
N GLY A 70 7.60 -7.90 -0.33
CA GLY A 70 7.72 -9.35 -0.56
C GLY A 70 7.16 -9.77 -1.92
N ALA A 71 5.98 -9.23 -2.29
CA ALA A 71 5.39 -9.49 -3.60
C ALA A 71 6.28 -9.01 -4.75
N ALA A 72 6.83 -7.79 -4.67
CA ALA A 72 7.71 -7.26 -5.72
C ALA A 72 9.01 -8.06 -5.86
N ARG A 73 9.61 -8.47 -4.74
CA ARG A 73 10.79 -9.36 -4.76
C ARG A 73 10.47 -10.68 -5.47
N ALA A 74 9.30 -11.27 -5.25
CA ALA A 74 8.88 -12.51 -5.92
C ALA A 74 8.67 -12.32 -7.42
N VAL A 75 7.95 -11.26 -7.83
CA VAL A 75 7.74 -10.92 -9.25
C VAL A 75 9.07 -10.71 -9.97
N LYS A 76 9.99 -9.96 -9.33
CA LYS A 76 11.34 -9.71 -9.85
C LYS A 76 12.16 -10.99 -9.96
N ALA A 77 12.17 -11.83 -8.93
CA ALA A 77 12.92 -13.10 -8.93
C ALA A 77 12.43 -14.07 -9.99
N LEU A 78 11.14 -14.02 -10.35
CA LEU A 78 10.54 -14.83 -11.41
C LEU A 78 10.69 -14.21 -12.81
N GLY A 79 11.32 -13.03 -12.94
CA GLY A 79 11.47 -12.34 -14.22
C GLY A 79 10.14 -11.88 -14.85
N LYS A 80 9.14 -11.54 -14.03
CA LYS A 80 7.77 -11.21 -14.48
C LYS A 80 7.43 -9.72 -14.37
N THR A 81 8.40 -8.86 -14.17
CA THR A 81 8.18 -7.40 -14.00
C THR A 81 7.49 -6.74 -15.21
N ASP A 82 7.72 -7.26 -16.41
CA ASP A 82 7.07 -6.74 -17.63
C ASP A 82 5.67 -7.33 -17.86
N GLN A 83 5.28 -8.36 -17.10
CA GLN A 83 4.00 -9.05 -17.25
C GLN A 83 3.02 -8.70 -16.14
N ILE A 84 3.52 -8.42 -14.94
CA ILE A 84 2.72 -8.18 -13.73
C ILE A 84 2.78 -6.70 -13.39
N ARG A 85 1.64 -6.03 -13.47
CA ARG A 85 1.50 -4.68 -12.92
C ARG A 85 1.36 -4.74 -11.41
N MET A 86 1.97 -3.78 -10.72
CA MET A 86 1.98 -3.79 -9.26
C MET A 86 1.56 -2.44 -8.70
N GLY A 87 0.75 -2.49 -7.64
CA GLY A 87 0.43 -1.33 -6.81
C GLY A 87 0.78 -1.60 -5.35
N SER A 88 1.03 -0.54 -4.59
CA SER A 88 1.45 -0.64 -3.21
C SER A 88 0.83 0.44 -2.34
N ILE A 89 0.75 0.15 -1.05
CA ILE A 89 0.47 1.14 0.00
C ILE A 89 1.73 1.30 0.84
N ASP A 90 1.94 2.50 1.38
CA ASP A 90 3.13 2.97 2.08
C ASP A 90 4.30 3.37 1.14
N SER A 91 5.47 3.77 1.70
CA SER A 91 6.59 4.36 0.94
C SER A 91 7.95 4.13 1.62
N SER A 92 8.31 2.88 1.86
CA SER A 92 9.68 2.57 2.28
C SER A 92 10.68 2.87 1.16
N MET A 93 11.96 2.95 1.52
CA MET A 93 13.02 3.19 0.53
C MET A 93 13.01 2.15 -0.60
N GLU A 94 12.73 0.88 -0.28
CA GLU A 94 12.66 -0.17 -1.28
C GLU A 94 11.45 0.00 -2.20
N GLN A 95 10.29 0.42 -1.66
CA GLN A 95 9.11 0.73 -2.45
C GLN A 95 9.36 1.91 -3.40
N ILE A 96 10.02 2.96 -2.92
CA ILE A 96 10.39 4.13 -3.74
C ILE A 96 11.33 3.71 -4.89
N GLN A 97 12.34 2.89 -4.61
CA GLN A 97 13.23 2.34 -5.63
C GLN A 97 12.48 1.50 -6.67
N TYR A 98 11.50 0.71 -6.25
CA TYR A 98 10.68 -0.07 -7.16
C TYR A 98 9.73 0.79 -8.01
N LEU A 99 9.21 1.88 -7.46
CA LEU A 99 8.44 2.86 -8.24
C LEU A 99 9.32 3.54 -9.29
N GLU A 100 10.50 4.00 -8.90
CA GLU A 100 11.47 4.62 -9.80
C GLU A 100 11.90 3.67 -10.94
N ALA A 101 12.11 2.40 -10.60
CA ALA A 101 12.45 1.34 -11.55
C ALA A 101 11.25 0.90 -12.43
N GLY A 102 10.02 1.38 -12.16
CA GLY A 102 8.82 1.01 -12.91
C GLY A 102 8.28 -0.38 -12.59
N ILE A 103 8.67 -0.96 -11.43
CA ILE A 103 8.08 -2.22 -10.92
C ILE A 103 6.73 -1.96 -10.31
N TYR A 104 6.58 -0.85 -9.56
CA TYR A 104 5.27 -0.35 -9.16
C TYR A 104 4.77 0.70 -10.15
N GLU A 105 3.47 0.65 -10.46
CA GLU A 105 2.76 1.70 -11.20
C GLU A 105 2.44 2.89 -10.28
N ALA A 106 2.11 2.60 -9.02
CA ALA A 106 1.74 3.62 -8.05
C ALA A 106 1.95 3.16 -6.59
N LEU A 107 2.17 4.14 -5.72
CA LEU A 107 2.13 4.01 -4.27
C LEU A 107 1.01 4.88 -3.71
N VAL A 108 0.21 4.34 -2.80
CA VAL A 108 -0.72 5.13 -1.96
C VAL A 108 -0.01 5.45 -0.65
N VAL A 109 0.43 6.68 -0.49
CA VAL A 109 1.26 7.11 0.64
C VAL A 109 0.40 7.86 1.65
N GLN A 110 0.42 7.40 2.89
CA GLN A 110 -0.25 8.06 4.02
C GLN A 110 0.46 9.36 4.39
N LYS A 111 -0.24 10.28 5.07
CA LYS A 111 0.32 11.56 5.57
C LYS A 111 0.61 11.46 7.08
N PRO A 112 1.73 10.84 7.52
CA PRO A 112 1.99 10.54 8.92
C PRO A 112 2.10 11.78 9.81
N PHE A 113 2.59 12.90 9.27
CA PHE A 113 2.60 14.17 9.99
C PHE A 113 1.18 14.61 10.35
N ASN A 114 0.25 14.56 9.38
CA ASN A 114 -1.14 14.93 9.61
C ASN A 114 -1.80 13.99 10.63
N MET A 115 -1.52 12.69 10.54
CA MET A 115 -2.04 11.70 11.51
C MET A 115 -1.63 12.07 12.94
N GLY A 116 -0.35 12.35 13.17
CA GLY A 116 0.15 12.75 14.48
C GLY A 116 -0.41 14.10 14.94
N TYR A 117 -0.38 15.11 14.07
CA TYR A 117 -0.86 16.45 14.39
C TYR A 117 -2.35 16.45 14.78
N LEU A 118 -3.22 15.88 13.92
CA LEU A 118 -4.66 15.81 14.16
C LEU A 118 -5.00 14.98 15.41
N SER A 119 -4.23 13.93 15.70
CA SER A 119 -4.43 13.14 16.90
C SER A 119 -4.20 13.96 18.18
N VAL A 120 -3.11 14.75 18.22
CA VAL A 120 -2.81 15.62 19.37
C VAL A 120 -3.80 16.77 19.47
N GLU A 121 -4.13 17.44 18.37
CA GLU A 121 -5.12 18.51 18.35
C GLU A 121 -6.48 18.04 18.87
N THR A 122 -6.96 16.90 18.37
CA THR A 122 -8.21 16.27 18.81
C THR A 122 -8.17 15.92 20.30
N ALA A 123 -7.08 15.35 20.79
CA ALA A 123 -6.92 15.01 22.21
C ALA A 123 -7.00 16.26 23.08
N VAL A 124 -6.35 17.36 22.69
CA VAL A 124 -6.42 18.64 23.40
C VAL A 124 -7.85 19.19 23.42
N ASP A 125 -8.57 19.10 22.31
CA ASP A 125 -9.95 19.58 22.23
C ASP A 125 -10.88 18.78 23.15
N VAL A 126 -10.73 17.46 23.17
CA VAL A 126 -11.48 16.60 24.10
C VAL A 126 -11.21 16.98 25.57
N THR A 127 -9.95 17.22 25.96
CA THR A 127 -9.61 17.64 27.34
C THR A 127 -10.20 19.01 27.71
N ARG A 128 -10.47 19.86 26.72
CA ARG A 128 -11.12 21.17 26.90
C ARG A 128 -12.65 21.11 26.82
N GLY A 129 -13.24 19.91 26.73
CA GLY A 129 -14.67 19.71 26.61
C GLY A 129 -15.27 20.14 25.26
N ARG A 130 -14.44 20.31 24.24
CA ARG A 130 -14.90 20.62 22.89
C ARG A 130 -15.46 19.38 22.21
N LYS A 131 -16.49 19.57 21.41
CA LYS A 131 -17.03 18.50 20.56
C LYS A 131 -16.08 18.26 19.39
N THR A 132 -15.67 17.01 19.19
CA THR A 132 -14.82 16.59 18.08
C THR A 132 -15.58 15.66 17.14
N GLU A 133 -15.10 15.53 15.93
CA GLU A 133 -15.58 14.50 15.00
C GLU A 133 -15.17 13.11 15.47
N THR A 134 -16.00 12.12 15.16
CA THR A 134 -15.74 10.72 15.52
C THR A 134 -14.76 10.03 14.55
N SER A 135 -14.59 10.61 13.36
CA SER A 135 -13.65 10.13 12.33
C SER A 135 -13.07 11.33 11.59
N ILE A 136 -11.75 11.40 11.53
CA ILE A 136 -11.02 12.49 10.87
C ILE A 136 -10.13 11.88 9.79
N ASP A 137 -10.31 12.31 8.54
CA ASP A 137 -9.44 11.88 7.44
C ASP A 137 -8.12 12.66 7.50
N SER A 138 -7.03 11.94 7.72
CA SER A 138 -5.67 12.50 7.71
C SER A 138 -5.09 12.67 6.30
N GLY A 139 -5.77 12.12 5.30
CA GLY A 139 -5.38 12.16 3.90
C GLY A 139 -4.33 11.12 3.49
N SER A 140 -4.30 10.90 2.20
CA SER A 140 -3.26 10.09 1.52
C SER A 140 -2.94 10.74 0.16
N GLU A 141 -1.85 10.29 -0.47
CA GLU A 141 -1.42 10.77 -1.77
C GLU A 141 -1.17 9.59 -2.70
N LEU A 142 -1.64 9.68 -3.96
CA LEU A 142 -1.31 8.72 -5.00
C LEU A 142 -0.03 9.18 -5.70
N ILE A 143 1.04 8.43 -5.53
CA ILE A 143 2.34 8.75 -6.09
C ILE A 143 2.66 7.76 -7.21
N THR A 144 2.95 8.31 -8.37
CA THR A 144 3.37 7.58 -9.57
C THR A 144 4.78 8.04 -9.98
N LYS A 145 5.37 7.38 -10.96
CA LYS A 145 6.69 7.78 -11.49
C LYS A 145 6.68 9.20 -12.06
N GLU A 146 5.55 9.66 -12.62
CA GLU A 146 5.41 10.98 -13.22
C GLU A 146 5.39 12.10 -12.17
N ASN A 147 4.82 11.84 -10.98
CA ASN A 147 4.66 12.88 -9.96
C ASN A 147 5.57 12.72 -8.74
N MET A 148 6.34 11.63 -8.62
CA MET A 148 7.20 11.38 -7.45
C MET A 148 8.26 12.46 -7.20
N TYR A 149 8.64 13.20 -8.23
CA TYR A 149 9.66 14.26 -8.13
C TYR A 149 9.09 15.66 -7.89
N THR A 150 7.78 15.81 -7.73
CA THR A 150 7.20 17.09 -7.31
C THR A 150 7.68 17.46 -5.89
N GLN A 151 7.78 18.75 -5.60
CA GLN A 151 8.28 19.20 -4.30
C GLN A 151 7.45 18.68 -3.12
N GLU A 152 6.13 18.55 -3.31
CA GLU A 152 5.21 18.04 -2.28
C GLU A 152 5.44 16.55 -2.03
N ASN A 153 5.51 15.75 -3.09
CA ASN A 153 5.70 14.31 -2.98
C ASN A 153 7.11 13.95 -2.47
N GLN A 154 8.13 14.73 -2.86
CA GLN A 154 9.48 14.56 -2.30
C GLN A 154 9.53 14.77 -0.79
N LYS A 155 8.78 15.75 -0.25
CA LYS A 155 8.68 15.96 1.21
C LYS A 155 7.96 14.80 1.91
N LEU A 156 7.01 14.17 1.22
CA LEU A 156 6.26 13.04 1.76
C LEU A 156 7.08 11.74 1.70
N LEU A 157 7.78 11.50 0.58
CA LEU A 157 8.61 10.30 0.37
C LEU A 157 9.91 10.34 1.20
N PHE A 158 10.48 11.53 1.38
CA PHE A 158 11.75 11.75 2.09
C PHE A 158 11.57 12.79 3.19
N PRO A 159 10.82 12.48 4.26
CA PRO A 159 10.65 13.41 5.36
C PRO A 159 12.03 13.73 5.96
N VAL A 160 12.44 15.01 5.87
CA VAL A 160 13.70 15.47 6.43
C VAL A 160 13.57 15.43 7.95
N THR A 161 14.20 14.47 8.57
CA THR A 161 14.48 14.51 10.00
C THR A 161 15.61 15.51 10.20
N LYS A 162 15.27 16.70 10.73
CA LYS A 162 16.27 17.63 11.25
C LYS A 162 16.80 17.13 12.57
#